data_ba48a110661f33de0ae456116565b3e5
#
_entry.id   ba48a110661f33de0ae456116565b3e5
#
_cell.length_a   1.000
_cell.length_b   1.000
_cell.length_c   1.000
_cell.angle_alpha   90.00
_cell.angle_beta   90.00
_cell.angle_gamma   90.00
#
_symmetry.space_group_name_H-M   'P 1'
#
loop_
_entity.id
_entity.type
_entity.pdbx_description
1 polymer ?
#
loop_
_entity_poly.entity_id
_entity_poly.type
_entity_poly.pdbx_seq_one_letter_code
_entity_poly.pdbx_strand_id
1 'polypeptide(L)'
;MTHGSSVNFSGQLYNFVSYHVSKETGRVNFEEVARLAKEHQPKLIICGGSAYPRFIEFEQFKEIADTINAFLMADIAHPSGLVAAGLHPTPIPYCDVVTSTTHKTLRGPRGGIIMMGKDFENPWGKIAPKSGRVKMVSELIDSTVMPGIQGGPLMHIIAAKAVAFGEALQPEFNIYTKNIIHNAQAMADEFIKLDYQLVSGGTDTHVLLIDLSNKNITGKAAEYSLGKAGI
;
A
#
# COMPACT_ATOMS: atom_id res chain seq x y z
N MET A 1 4.27 1.72 6.87
CA MET A 1 2.81 1.55 7.09
C MET A 1 2.50 1.65 8.57
N THR A 2 1.25 1.94 8.92
CA THR A 2 0.81 1.92 10.32
C THR A 2 0.30 0.55 10.79
N HIS A 3 0.19 -0.42 9.88
CA HIS A 3 -0.13 -1.82 10.24
C HIS A 3 0.89 -2.35 11.26
N GLY A 4 0.40 -2.95 12.33
CA GLY A 4 1.23 -3.50 13.40
C GLY A 4 1.75 -2.49 14.42
N SER A 5 1.51 -1.19 14.23
CA SER A 5 1.82 -0.19 15.27
C SER A 5 0.97 -0.43 16.53
N SER A 6 1.55 -0.24 17.71
CA SER A 6 0.88 -0.43 18.99
C SER A 6 -0.37 0.45 19.20
N VAL A 7 -0.46 1.57 18.47
CA VAL A 7 -1.62 2.46 18.50
C VAL A 7 -2.65 2.13 17.41
N ASN A 8 -2.34 1.20 16.51
CA ASN A 8 -3.25 0.77 15.44
C ASN A 8 -4.03 -0.48 15.89
N PHE A 9 -5.28 -0.59 15.47
CA PHE A 9 -6.15 -1.73 15.78
C PHE A 9 -5.50 -3.08 15.42
N SER A 10 -4.84 -3.17 14.28
CA SER A 10 -4.15 -4.38 13.85
C SER A 10 -2.98 -4.76 14.77
N GLY A 11 -2.20 -3.77 15.23
CA GLY A 11 -1.09 -4.02 16.16
C GLY A 11 -1.52 -4.39 17.57
N GLN A 12 -2.77 -4.06 17.95
CA GLN A 12 -3.34 -4.46 19.24
C GLN A 12 -3.88 -5.90 19.21
N LEU A 13 -4.36 -6.36 18.05
CA LEU A 13 -5.01 -7.67 17.90
C LEU A 13 -4.07 -8.79 17.44
N TYR A 14 -3.02 -8.45 16.71
CA TYR A 14 -2.15 -9.44 16.08
C TYR A 14 -0.70 -9.26 16.50
N ASN A 15 0.04 -10.36 16.49
CA ASN A 15 1.48 -10.35 16.71
C ASN A 15 2.19 -10.03 15.39
N PHE A 16 2.72 -8.81 15.27
CA PHE A 16 3.41 -8.33 14.09
C PHE A 16 4.93 -8.50 14.22
N VAL A 17 5.53 -8.98 13.14
CA VAL A 17 6.98 -8.96 12.94
C VAL A 17 7.28 -8.03 11.78
N SER A 18 8.08 -7.01 12.02
CA SER A 18 8.40 -6.01 10.99
C SER A 18 9.65 -6.38 10.22
N TYR A 19 9.62 -6.23 8.90
CA TYR A 19 10.79 -6.21 8.05
C TYR A 19 11.12 -4.76 7.65
N HIS A 20 12.35 -4.51 7.22
CA HIS A 20 12.87 -3.18 6.98
C HIS A 20 13.43 -3.02 5.56
N VAL A 21 13.71 -1.77 5.22
CA VAL A 21 14.54 -1.45 4.05
C VAL A 21 16.02 -1.61 4.41
N SER A 22 16.85 -1.97 3.45
CA SER A 22 18.31 -1.95 3.61
C SER A 22 18.77 -0.52 3.87
N LYS A 23 19.68 -0.35 4.82
CA LYS A 23 20.27 0.97 5.12
C LYS A 23 21.12 1.50 3.98
N GLU A 24 21.74 0.61 3.21
CA GLU A 24 22.63 0.93 2.11
C GLU A 24 21.87 1.40 0.88
N THR A 25 20.74 0.73 0.58
CA THR A 25 20.00 0.97 -0.67
C THR A 25 18.71 1.75 -0.49
N GLY A 26 18.16 1.81 0.74
CA GLY A 26 16.82 2.36 1.02
C GLY A 26 15.69 1.54 0.39
N ARG A 27 15.97 0.32 -0.10
CA ARG A 27 15.00 -0.60 -0.72
C ARG A 27 14.63 -1.73 0.23
N VAL A 28 13.48 -2.37 -0.02
CA VAL A 28 13.07 -3.56 0.73
C VAL A 28 14.17 -4.60 0.71
N ASN A 29 14.50 -5.13 1.89
CA ASN A 29 15.47 -6.21 2.02
C ASN A 29 14.76 -7.56 1.94
N PHE A 30 14.69 -8.16 0.76
CA PHE A 30 14.00 -9.42 0.53
C PHE A 30 14.68 -10.62 1.21
N GLU A 31 15.99 -10.58 1.46
CA GLU A 31 16.68 -11.59 2.27
C GLU A 31 16.17 -11.56 3.72
N GLU A 32 15.99 -10.37 4.28
CA GLU A 32 15.39 -10.21 5.60
C GLU A 32 13.94 -10.69 5.62
N VAL A 33 13.14 -10.33 4.61
CA VAL A 33 11.73 -10.79 4.50
C VAL A 33 11.68 -12.32 4.48
N ALA A 34 12.48 -12.97 3.65
CA ALA A 34 12.52 -14.42 3.54
C ALA A 34 12.99 -15.11 4.85
N ARG A 35 14.01 -14.54 5.49
CA ARG A 35 14.51 -15.04 6.78
C ARG A 35 13.44 -14.96 7.86
N LEU A 36 12.79 -13.79 8.01
CA LEU A 36 11.73 -13.58 9.01
C LEU A 36 10.50 -14.44 8.73
N ALA A 37 10.12 -14.59 7.46
CA ALA A 37 9.02 -15.46 7.06
C ALA A 37 9.29 -16.92 7.48
N LYS A 38 10.50 -17.42 7.24
CA LYS A 38 10.90 -18.76 7.63
C LYS A 38 10.98 -18.95 9.15
N GLU A 39 11.48 -17.94 9.87
CA GLU A 39 11.65 -17.98 11.32
C GLU A 39 10.31 -17.92 12.06
N HIS A 40 9.43 -17.03 11.66
CA HIS A 40 8.18 -16.74 12.38
C HIS A 40 6.94 -17.43 11.81
N GLN A 41 7.01 -18.03 10.62
CA GLN A 41 5.91 -18.72 9.95
C GLN A 41 4.58 -17.93 10.01
N PRO A 42 4.54 -16.66 9.57
CA PRO A 42 3.34 -15.85 9.65
C PRO A 42 2.23 -16.46 8.79
N LYS A 43 0.98 -16.27 9.20
CA LYS A 43 -0.19 -16.67 8.39
C LYS A 43 -0.49 -15.68 7.27
N LEU A 44 -0.02 -14.45 7.40
CA LEU A 44 -0.23 -13.35 6.46
C LEU A 44 1.03 -12.50 6.37
N ILE A 45 1.50 -12.27 5.15
CA ILE A 45 2.50 -11.24 4.84
C ILE A 45 1.77 -10.03 4.31
N ILE A 46 2.12 -8.84 4.82
CA ILE A 46 1.57 -7.56 4.35
C ILE A 46 2.68 -6.81 3.64
N CYS A 47 2.47 -6.48 2.37
CA CYS A 47 3.38 -5.63 1.60
C CYS A 47 2.70 -4.31 1.22
N GLY A 48 3.52 -3.31 0.94
CA GLY A 48 3.05 -1.95 0.65
C GLY A 48 3.91 -0.90 1.34
N GLY A 49 3.64 0.37 1.09
CA GLY A 49 4.38 1.45 1.70
C GLY A 49 3.66 2.78 1.62
N SER A 50 3.73 3.57 2.72
CA SER A 50 3.24 4.96 2.73
C SER A 50 4.34 5.92 2.27
N ALA A 51 5.57 5.66 2.69
CA ALA A 51 6.75 6.48 2.42
C ALA A 51 7.85 5.63 1.76
N TYR A 52 7.51 4.98 0.65
CA TYR A 52 8.44 4.18 -0.13
C TYR A 52 8.51 4.73 -1.55
N PRO A 53 9.66 5.30 -1.99
CA PRO A 53 9.73 6.03 -3.25
C PRO A 53 9.96 5.14 -4.48
N ARG A 54 10.12 3.83 -4.29
CA ARG A 54 10.37 2.88 -5.38
C ARG A 54 9.18 1.99 -5.67
N PHE A 55 9.21 1.28 -6.76
CA PHE A 55 8.21 0.25 -7.06
C PHE A 55 8.25 -0.85 -6.01
N ILE A 56 7.08 -1.42 -5.75
CA ILE A 56 6.94 -2.58 -4.85
C ILE A 56 6.93 -3.82 -5.72
N GLU A 57 7.89 -4.72 -5.45
CA GLU A 57 8.07 -5.97 -6.18
C GLU A 57 7.16 -7.06 -5.61
N PHE A 58 5.87 -7.01 -5.95
CA PHE A 58 4.84 -7.93 -5.42
C PHE A 58 5.13 -9.40 -5.71
N GLU A 59 5.77 -9.70 -6.84
CA GLU A 59 6.16 -11.06 -7.24
C GLU A 59 7.13 -11.68 -6.23
N GLN A 60 8.16 -10.96 -5.80
CA GLN A 60 9.12 -11.44 -4.81
C GLN A 60 8.46 -11.71 -3.45
N PHE A 61 7.49 -10.87 -3.05
CA PHE A 61 6.69 -11.14 -1.85
C PHE A 61 5.85 -12.41 -2.00
N LYS A 62 5.28 -12.66 -3.19
CA LYS A 62 4.49 -13.87 -3.48
C LYS A 62 5.35 -15.12 -3.41
N GLU A 63 6.53 -15.10 -4.03
CA GLU A 63 7.48 -16.21 -3.94
C GLU A 63 7.80 -16.57 -2.49
N ILE A 64 8.09 -15.58 -1.65
CA ILE A 64 8.37 -15.82 -0.22
C ILE A 64 7.13 -16.36 0.50
N ALA A 65 5.94 -15.77 0.29
CA ALA A 65 4.71 -16.21 0.92
C ALA A 65 4.40 -17.69 0.59
N ASP A 66 4.64 -18.08 -0.66
CA ASP A 66 4.42 -19.45 -1.11
C ASP A 66 5.35 -20.47 -0.44
N THR A 67 6.60 -20.11 -0.12
CA THR A 67 7.52 -21.01 0.57
C THR A 67 7.04 -21.46 1.95
N ILE A 68 6.17 -20.67 2.59
CA ILE A 68 5.64 -20.92 3.94
C ILE A 68 4.13 -21.10 3.95
N ASN A 69 3.48 -21.14 2.79
CA ASN A 69 2.03 -21.23 2.63
C ASN A 69 1.27 -20.14 3.40
N ALA A 70 1.79 -18.90 3.36
CA ALA A 70 1.17 -17.72 3.95
C ALA A 70 0.30 -17.01 2.92
N PHE A 71 -0.77 -16.34 3.39
CA PHE A 71 -1.49 -15.37 2.58
C PHE A 71 -0.64 -14.14 2.32
N LEU A 72 -0.82 -13.52 1.16
CA LEU A 72 -0.22 -12.24 0.82
C LEU A 72 -1.27 -11.16 0.67
N MET A 73 -1.13 -10.08 1.41
CA MET A 73 -1.96 -8.89 1.28
C MET A 73 -1.12 -7.69 0.85
N ALA A 74 -1.56 -6.98 -0.18
CA ALA A 74 -0.97 -5.70 -0.54
C ALA A 74 -1.83 -4.53 -0.07
N ASP A 75 -1.23 -3.55 0.59
CA ASP A 75 -1.84 -2.24 0.82
C ASP A 75 -1.24 -1.22 -0.14
N ILE A 76 -2.00 -0.88 -1.18
CA ILE A 76 -1.61 0.08 -2.21
C ILE A 76 -2.26 1.45 -2.03
N ALA A 77 -2.66 1.80 -0.82
CA ALA A 77 -3.36 3.05 -0.56
C ALA A 77 -2.65 4.29 -1.14
N HIS A 78 -1.32 4.33 -1.11
CA HIS A 78 -0.55 5.44 -1.65
C HIS A 78 -0.43 5.41 -3.18
N PRO A 79 0.07 4.33 -3.82
CA PRO A 79 0.28 4.31 -5.26
C PRO A 79 -0.97 3.91 -6.08
N SER A 80 -2.16 3.74 -5.47
CA SER A 80 -3.34 3.17 -6.15
C SER A 80 -3.72 3.88 -7.46
N GLY A 81 -3.58 5.22 -7.52
CA GLY A 81 -3.80 5.97 -8.76
C GLY A 81 -2.76 5.63 -9.84
N LEU A 82 -1.51 5.42 -9.46
CA LEU A 82 -0.44 5.01 -10.38
C LEU A 82 -0.66 3.57 -10.87
N VAL A 83 -1.11 2.68 -9.98
CA VAL A 83 -1.48 1.29 -10.35
C VAL A 83 -2.65 1.30 -11.34
N ALA A 84 -3.70 2.09 -11.07
CA ALA A 84 -4.86 2.20 -11.96
C ALA A 84 -4.48 2.73 -13.36
N ALA A 85 -3.49 3.63 -13.44
CA ALA A 85 -2.98 4.16 -14.70
C ALA A 85 -1.92 3.26 -15.39
N GLY A 86 -1.57 2.11 -14.81
CA GLY A 86 -0.54 1.21 -15.34
C GLY A 86 0.89 1.75 -15.20
N LEU A 87 1.13 2.71 -14.31
CA LEU A 87 2.42 3.37 -14.09
C LEU A 87 3.15 2.87 -12.83
N HIS A 88 2.59 1.89 -12.15
CA HIS A 88 3.18 1.14 -11.03
C HIS A 88 2.79 -0.32 -11.18
N PRO A 89 3.64 -1.29 -10.81
CA PRO A 89 3.27 -2.70 -10.82
C PRO A 89 1.95 -2.95 -10.10
N THR A 90 1.11 -3.84 -10.67
CA THR A 90 -0.16 -4.23 -10.04
C THR A 90 0.03 -5.42 -9.10
N PRO A 91 -0.53 -5.40 -7.88
CA PRO A 91 -0.50 -6.55 -6.98
C PRO A 91 -1.51 -7.64 -7.33
N ILE A 92 -2.50 -7.34 -8.18
CA ILE A 92 -3.67 -8.21 -8.43
C ILE A 92 -3.32 -9.65 -8.83
N PRO A 93 -2.31 -9.91 -9.67
CA PRO A 93 -1.94 -11.29 -10.02
C PRO A 93 -1.24 -12.06 -8.90
N TYR A 94 -0.67 -11.37 -7.93
CA TYR A 94 0.24 -11.94 -6.93
C TYR A 94 -0.38 -12.05 -5.53
N CYS A 95 -1.28 -11.14 -5.19
CA CYS A 95 -1.80 -11.03 -3.82
C CYS A 95 -3.19 -11.67 -3.70
N ASP A 96 -3.40 -12.36 -2.58
CA ASP A 96 -4.70 -12.94 -2.25
C ASP A 96 -5.75 -11.86 -1.97
N VAL A 97 -5.32 -10.78 -1.30
CA VAL A 97 -6.16 -9.62 -0.98
C VAL A 97 -5.36 -8.34 -1.24
N VAL A 98 -6.03 -7.34 -1.79
CA VAL A 98 -5.47 -6.01 -2.02
C VAL A 98 -6.36 -4.98 -1.35
N THR A 99 -5.77 -4.13 -0.51
CA THR A 99 -6.46 -3.01 0.13
C THR A 99 -5.98 -1.68 -0.43
N SER A 100 -6.88 -0.72 -0.49
CA SER A 100 -6.55 0.65 -0.86
C SER A 100 -7.46 1.66 -0.17
N THR A 101 -7.00 2.90 -0.13
CA THR A 101 -7.86 4.07 0.06
C THR A 101 -8.23 4.66 -1.30
N THR A 102 -9.33 5.41 -1.33
CA THR A 102 -9.79 6.08 -2.56
C THR A 102 -9.39 7.55 -2.66
N HIS A 103 -8.85 8.14 -1.59
CA HIS A 103 -8.64 9.59 -1.42
C HIS A 103 -7.18 10.06 -1.50
N LYS A 104 -6.27 9.25 -2.04
CA LYS A 104 -4.86 9.62 -2.25
C LYS A 104 -4.60 9.83 -3.74
N THR A 105 -3.62 9.15 -4.33
CA THR A 105 -3.34 9.29 -5.78
C THR A 105 -4.51 8.92 -6.68
N LEU A 106 -5.46 8.13 -6.19
CA LEU A 106 -6.69 7.79 -6.91
C LEU A 106 -7.70 8.97 -6.98
N ARG A 107 -7.49 10.02 -6.20
CA ARG A 107 -8.21 11.31 -6.27
C ARG A 107 -9.72 11.22 -6.00
N GLY A 108 -10.16 10.21 -5.25
CA GLY A 108 -11.56 9.99 -4.90
C GLY A 108 -11.95 10.52 -3.52
N PRO A 109 -13.16 10.23 -3.07
CA PRO A 109 -13.64 10.58 -1.74
C PRO A 109 -12.91 9.74 -0.67
N ARG A 110 -12.94 10.20 0.58
CA ARG A 110 -12.39 9.44 1.71
C ARG A 110 -13.15 8.13 1.89
N GLY A 111 -12.43 7.03 1.78
CA GLY A 111 -12.95 5.69 1.93
C GLY A 111 -11.89 4.64 1.64
N GLY A 112 -12.25 3.38 1.82
CA GLY A 112 -11.43 2.22 1.51
C GLY A 112 -12.10 1.32 0.48
N ILE A 113 -11.29 0.46 -0.15
CA ILE A 113 -11.72 -0.65 -0.98
C ILE A 113 -10.89 -1.88 -0.64
N ILE A 114 -11.51 -3.04 -0.79
CA ILE A 114 -10.84 -4.35 -0.73
C ILE A 114 -11.08 -5.02 -2.07
N MET A 115 -10.05 -5.60 -2.64
CA MET A 115 -10.08 -6.21 -3.96
C MET A 115 -9.40 -7.59 -3.90
N MET A 116 -9.80 -8.47 -4.80
CA MET A 116 -9.18 -9.77 -5.05
C MET A 116 -9.05 -9.97 -6.56
N GLY A 117 -7.92 -10.49 -7.00
CA GLY A 117 -7.73 -10.87 -8.41
C GLY A 117 -8.42 -12.17 -8.76
N LYS A 118 -8.40 -13.13 -7.83
CA LYS A 118 -9.05 -14.42 -7.93
C LYS A 118 -9.69 -14.75 -6.59
N ASP A 119 -10.96 -15.15 -6.62
CA ASP A 119 -11.64 -15.64 -5.44
C ASP A 119 -11.43 -17.16 -5.27
N PHE A 120 -11.49 -17.65 -4.03
CA PHE A 120 -11.25 -19.04 -3.71
C PHE A 120 -12.04 -19.47 -2.47
N GLU A 121 -12.23 -20.78 -2.31
CA GLU A 121 -12.86 -21.35 -1.12
C GLU A 121 -12.04 -21.07 0.13
N ASN A 122 -12.71 -20.68 1.21
CA ASN A 122 -12.00 -20.38 2.43
C ASN A 122 -11.37 -21.65 3.04
N PRO A 123 -10.10 -21.59 3.47
CA PRO A 123 -9.38 -22.73 4.04
C PRO A 123 -9.78 -23.04 5.49
N TRP A 124 -10.66 -22.24 6.09
CA TRP A 124 -11.10 -22.37 7.49
C TRP A 124 -12.35 -23.24 7.65
N GLY A 125 -12.83 -23.87 6.57
CA GLY A 125 -14.00 -24.75 6.60
C GLY A 125 -15.33 -24.03 6.94
N LYS A 126 -15.40 -22.69 6.74
CA LYS A 126 -16.65 -21.97 6.97
C LYS A 126 -17.65 -22.30 5.88
N ILE A 127 -18.83 -22.79 6.27
CA ILE A 127 -19.89 -23.21 5.37
C ILE A 127 -21.06 -22.22 5.35
N ALA A 128 -21.76 -22.18 4.23
CA ALA A 128 -23.01 -21.43 4.08
C ALA A 128 -24.16 -22.23 4.73
N PRO A 129 -24.87 -21.69 5.74
CA PRO A 129 -25.83 -22.47 6.55
C PRO A 129 -26.96 -23.10 5.75
N LYS A 130 -27.40 -22.45 4.66
CA LYS A 130 -28.55 -22.95 3.84
C LYS A 130 -28.15 -23.99 2.81
N SER A 131 -26.97 -23.86 2.20
CA SER A 131 -26.55 -24.73 1.08
C SER A 131 -25.55 -25.82 1.48
N GLY A 132 -24.93 -25.70 2.68
CA GLY A 132 -23.88 -26.61 3.12
C GLY A 132 -22.54 -26.48 2.36
N ARG A 133 -22.46 -25.60 1.34
CA ARG A 133 -21.20 -25.40 0.59
C ARG A 133 -20.16 -24.61 1.39
N VAL A 134 -18.89 -24.81 1.07
CA VAL A 134 -17.83 -23.95 1.57
C VAL A 134 -18.01 -22.52 1.03
N LYS A 135 -17.88 -21.53 1.89
CA LYS A 135 -17.95 -20.13 1.49
C LYS A 135 -16.66 -19.70 0.78
N MET A 136 -16.81 -18.79 -0.18
CA MET A 136 -15.68 -18.12 -0.79
C MET A 136 -15.06 -17.11 0.20
N VAL A 137 -13.79 -16.77 0.00
CA VAL A 137 -13.11 -15.77 0.86
C VAL A 137 -13.77 -14.40 0.72
N SER A 138 -14.19 -14.00 -0.48
CA SER A 138 -14.94 -12.75 -0.70
C SER A 138 -16.20 -12.66 0.16
N GLU A 139 -16.97 -13.75 0.30
CA GLU A 139 -18.17 -13.77 1.14
C GLU A 139 -17.86 -13.58 2.64
N LEU A 140 -16.70 -14.08 3.08
CA LEU A 140 -16.24 -13.86 4.46
C LEU A 140 -15.79 -12.41 4.67
N ILE A 141 -15.08 -11.84 3.70
CA ILE A 141 -14.67 -10.43 3.74
C ILE A 141 -15.90 -9.53 3.77
N ASP A 142 -16.87 -9.73 2.86
CA ASP A 142 -18.09 -8.94 2.80
C ASP A 142 -18.87 -8.99 4.12
N SER A 143 -19.06 -10.17 4.67
CA SER A 143 -19.77 -10.33 5.95
C SER A 143 -19.00 -9.76 7.15
N THR A 144 -17.68 -9.76 7.08
CA THR A 144 -16.82 -9.14 8.12
C THR A 144 -16.86 -7.62 8.03
N VAL A 145 -16.90 -7.07 6.83
CA VAL A 145 -17.06 -5.62 6.62
C VAL A 145 -18.47 -5.19 7.06
N MET A 146 -19.51 -5.81 6.51
CA MET A 146 -20.89 -5.48 6.84
C MET A 146 -21.75 -6.74 6.92
N PRO A 147 -22.41 -7.03 8.04
CA PRO A 147 -22.58 -6.18 9.23
C PRO A 147 -21.54 -6.39 10.32
N GLY A 148 -20.40 -7.05 10.05
CA GLY A 148 -19.45 -7.45 11.09
C GLY A 148 -18.84 -6.25 11.84
N ILE A 149 -18.24 -5.31 11.10
CA ILE A 149 -17.56 -4.14 11.69
C ILE A 149 -18.34 -2.85 11.39
N GLN A 150 -18.96 -2.74 10.20
CA GLN A 150 -19.67 -1.55 9.74
C GLN A 150 -21.18 -1.79 9.69
N GLY A 151 -21.94 -0.68 9.73
CA GLY A 151 -23.38 -0.65 9.52
C GLY A 151 -23.76 -0.15 8.12
N GLY A 152 -24.88 0.56 8.03
CA GLY A 152 -25.38 1.10 6.76
C GLY A 152 -24.34 2.01 6.07
N PRO A 153 -24.09 1.82 4.77
CA PRO A 153 -23.08 2.58 4.05
C PRO A 153 -23.51 4.01 3.77
N LEU A 154 -22.53 4.90 3.63
CA LEU A 154 -22.74 6.29 3.21
C LEU A 154 -22.89 6.33 1.68
N MET A 155 -24.13 6.36 1.18
CA MET A 155 -24.44 6.23 -0.25
C MET A 155 -23.82 7.35 -1.09
N HIS A 156 -23.72 8.58 -0.56
CA HIS A 156 -23.05 9.68 -1.25
C HIS A 156 -21.54 9.43 -1.45
N ILE A 157 -20.88 8.73 -0.52
CA ILE A 157 -19.49 8.31 -0.67
C ILE A 157 -19.36 7.21 -1.74
N ILE A 158 -20.31 6.27 -1.78
CA ILE A 158 -20.32 5.22 -2.82
C ILE A 158 -20.52 5.85 -4.20
N ALA A 159 -21.47 6.80 -4.35
CA ALA A 159 -21.67 7.51 -5.59
C ALA A 159 -20.41 8.31 -6.01
N ALA A 160 -19.78 8.99 -5.07
CA ALA A 160 -18.54 9.72 -5.34
C ALA A 160 -17.37 8.79 -5.73
N LYS A 161 -17.28 7.57 -5.15
CA LYS A 161 -16.31 6.56 -5.59
C LYS A 161 -16.57 6.13 -7.04
N ALA A 162 -17.84 5.91 -7.42
CA ALA A 162 -18.20 5.55 -8.79
C ALA A 162 -17.77 6.62 -9.80
N VAL A 163 -17.96 7.90 -9.47
CA VAL A 163 -17.47 9.03 -10.30
C VAL A 163 -15.95 9.00 -10.40
N ALA A 164 -15.24 8.89 -9.26
CA ALA A 164 -13.78 8.88 -9.24
C ALA A 164 -13.19 7.70 -10.04
N PHE A 165 -13.81 6.53 -9.98
CA PHE A 165 -13.38 5.37 -10.77
C PHE A 165 -13.68 5.57 -12.26
N GLY A 166 -14.83 6.19 -12.60
CA GLY A 166 -15.13 6.59 -13.97
C GLY A 166 -14.11 7.56 -14.53
N GLU A 167 -13.66 8.54 -13.73
CA GLU A 167 -12.57 9.47 -14.11
C GLU A 167 -11.24 8.73 -14.28
N ALA A 168 -10.92 7.78 -13.38
CA ALA A 168 -9.68 7.02 -13.43
C ALA A 168 -9.56 6.12 -14.68
N LEU A 169 -10.68 5.80 -15.34
CA LEU A 169 -10.72 5.07 -16.61
C LEU A 169 -10.49 5.97 -17.83
N GLN A 170 -10.48 7.29 -17.68
CA GLN A 170 -10.32 8.20 -18.80
C GLN A 170 -8.84 8.46 -19.14
N PRO A 171 -8.53 8.77 -20.41
CA PRO A 171 -7.15 9.09 -20.83
C PRO A 171 -6.51 10.26 -20.06
N GLU A 172 -7.32 11.24 -19.64
CA GLU A 172 -6.90 12.40 -18.86
C GLU A 172 -6.30 12.00 -17.51
N PHE A 173 -6.78 10.93 -16.89
CA PHE A 173 -6.23 10.42 -15.65
C PHE A 173 -4.82 9.85 -15.84
N ASN A 174 -4.56 9.23 -17.00
CA ASN A 174 -3.22 8.76 -17.34
C ASN A 174 -2.24 9.92 -17.54
N ILE A 175 -2.69 11.03 -18.17
CA ILE A 175 -1.90 12.26 -18.29
C ILE A 175 -1.59 12.83 -16.91
N TYR A 176 -2.61 12.94 -16.04
CA TYR A 176 -2.46 13.42 -14.67
C TYR A 176 -1.43 12.60 -13.88
N THR A 177 -1.53 11.28 -13.92
CA THR A 177 -0.63 10.40 -13.17
C THR A 177 0.80 10.40 -13.71
N LYS A 178 1.00 10.52 -15.03
CA LYS A 178 2.32 10.75 -15.62
C LYS A 178 2.95 12.05 -15.13
N ASN A 179 2.17 13.13 -15.07
CA ASN A 179 2.64 14.41 -14.56
C ASN A 179 3.04 14.34 -13.09
N ILE A 180 2.33 13.55 -12.27
CA ILE A 180 2.74 13.31 -10.88
C ILE A 180 4.16 12.74 -10.82
N ILE A 181 4.43 11.69 -11.59
CA ILE A 181 5.76 11.04 -11.60
C ILE A 181 6.82 11.99 -12.13
N HIS A 182 6.56 12.67 -13.25
CA HIS A 182 7.52 13.62 -13.84
C HIS A 182 7.84 14.77 -12.87
N ASN A 183 6.84 15.31 -12.18
CA ASN A 183 7.06 16.36 -11.20
C ASN A 183 7.89 15.86 -10.01
N ALA A 184 7.61 14.65 -9.52
CA ALA A 184 8.39 14.05 -8.44
C ALA A 184 9.85 13.82 -8.85
N GLN A 185 10.08 13.34 -10.08
CA GLN A 185 11.42 13.15 -10.63
C GLN A 185 12.16 14.48 -10.81
N ALA A 186 11.50 15.50 -11.38
CA ALA A 186 12.09 16.82 -11.54
C ALA A 186 12.50 17.45 -10.18
N MET A 187 11.65 17.27 -9.16
CA MET A 187 11.99 17.68 -7.79
C MET A 187 13.19 16.88 -7.24
N ALA A 188 13.22 15.56 -7.48
CA ALA A 188 14.33 14.72 -7.06
C ALA A 188 15.66 15.18 -7.67
N ASP A 189 15.67 15.43 -8.97
CA ASP A 189 16.85 15.89 -9.70
C ASP A 189 17.34 17.25 -9.16
N GLU A 190 16.44 18.16 -8.84
CA GLU A 190 16.80 19.48 -8.30
C GLU A 190 17.35 19.35 -6.88
N PHE A 191 16.77 18.53 -6.02
CA PHE A 191 17.34 18.27 -4.69
C PHE A 191 18.75 17.68 -4.76
N ILE A 192 18.98 16.74 -5.70
CA ILE A 192 20.31 16.15 -5.90
C ILE A 192 21.33 17.23 -6.34
N LYS A 193 20.96 18.12 -7.30
CA LYS A 193 21.81 19.24 -7.73
C LYS A 193 22.16 20.19 -6.59
N LEU A 194 21.25 20.37 -5.64
CA LEU A 194 21.43 21.19 -4.45
C LEU A 194 22.14 20.43 -3.30
N ASP A 195 22.75 19.28 -3.60
CA ASP A 195 23.49 18.46 -2.64
C ASP A 195 22.62 17.95 -1.48
N TYR A 196 21.34 17.63 -1.74
CA TYR A 196 20.53 16.86 -0.81
C TYR A 196 20.63 15.37 -1.15
N GLN A 197 20.60 14.54 -0.11
CA GLN A 197 20.55 13.10 -0.26
C GLN A 197 19.10 12.62 -0.33
N LEU A 198 18.81 11.74 -1.28
CA LEU A 198 17.51 11.09 -1.39
C LEU A 198 17.62 9.63 -0.97
N VAL A 199 16.70 9.19 -0.10
CA VAL A 199 16.58 7.78 0.25
C VAL A 199 16.36 6.98 -1.03
N SER A 200 17.08 5.90 -1.20
CA SER A 200 17.13 5.07 -2.41
C SER A 200 17.62 5.79 -3.69
N GLY A 201 18.21 6.98 -3.59
CA GLY A 201 18.79 7.72 -4.70
C GLY A 201 17.79 8.34 -5.68
N GLY A 202 16.51 8.50 -5.30
CA GLY A 202 15.49 9.12 -6.17
C GLY A 202 14.10 8.53 -5.99
N THR A 203 13.25 8.67 -7.00
CA THR A 203 11.87 8.17 -6.96
C THR A 203 11.39 7.60 -8.30
N ASP A 204 10.58 6.55 -8.21
CA ASP A 204 9.80 5.98 -9.31
C ASP A 204 8.30 6.32 -9.19
N THR A 205 7.90 7.02 -8.10
CA THR A 205 6.50 7.24 -7.71
C THR A 205 6.20 8.72 -7.46
N HIS A 206 5.16 9.00 -6.70
CA HIS A 206 4.76 10.34 -6.24
C HIS A 206 5.45 10.77 -4.94
N VAL A 207 6.30 9.93 -4.35
CA VAL A 207 6.91 10.15 -3.04
C VAL A 207 8.39 10.45 -3.18
N LEU A 208 8.86 11.45 -2.45
CA LEU A 208 10.27 11.77 -2.25
C LEU A 208 10.59 11.62 -0.76
N LEU A 209 11.71 11.00 -0.46
CA LEU A 209 12.27 10.95 0.88
C LEU A 209 13.64 11.62 0.88
N ILE A 210 13.74 12.75 1.57
CA ILE A 210 14.97 13.54 1.65
C ILE A 210 15.67 13.17 2.96
N ASP A 211 16.90 12.69 2.85
CA ASP A 211 17.78 12.50 4.01
C ASP A 211 18.51 13.81 4.30
N LEU A 212 18.23 14.39 5.46
CA LEU A 212 18.80 15.66 5.89
C LEU A 212 20.07 15.50 6.76
N SER A 213 20.57 14.28 6.93
CA SER A 213 21.73 14.00 7.78
C SER A 213 22.97 14.74 7.31
N ASN A 214 23.19 14.88 5.99
CA ASN A 214 24.31 15.63 5.42
C ASN A 214 24.19 17.16 5.60
N LYS A 215 23.02 17.66 6.01
CA LYS A 215 22.76 19.09 6.30
C LYS A 215 22.75 19.38 7.80
N ASN A 216 22.94 18.37 8.66
CA ASN A 216 22.85 18.50 10.12
C ASN A 216 21.52 19.09 10.61
N ILE A 217 20.43 18.79 9.91
CA ILE A 217 19.07 19.25 10.22
C ILE A 217 18.20 18.04 10.51
N THR A 218 17.43 18.08 11.60
CA THR A 218 16.43 17.05 11.87
C THR A 218 15.17 17.27 11.03
N GLY A 219 14.47 16.19 10.65
CA GLY A 219 13.19 16.29 9.95
C GLY A 219 12.19 17.20 10.67
N LYS A 220 12.14 17.13 12.03
CA LYS A 220 11.28 18.00 12.84
C LYS A 220 11.63 19.49 12.72
N ALA A 221 12.92 19.81 12.67
CA ALA A 221 13.36 21.20 12.49
C ALA A 221 13.04 21.71 11.07
N ALA A 222 13.21 20.86 10.06
CA ALA A 222 12.84 21.16 8.69
C ALA A 222 11.33 21.39 8.54
N GLU A 223 10.49 20.47 9.05
CA GLU A 223 9.04 20.60 9.07
C GLU A 223 8.58 21.93 9.71
N TYR A 224 9.11 22.24 10.89
CA TYR A 224 8.78 23.49 11.58
C TYR A 224 9.14 24.75 10.76
N SER A 225 10.32 24.75 10.14
CA SER A 225 10.79 25.88 9.34
C SER A 225 10.02 26.04 8.04
N LEU A 226 9.73 24.93 7.35
CA LEU A 226 8.92 24.89 6.14
C LEU A 226 7.49 25.36 6.41
N GLY A 227 6.89 24.89 7.51
CA GLY A 227 5.56 25.35 7.94
C GLY A 227 5.48 26.86 8.19
N LYS A 228 6.57 27.51 8.70
CA LYS A 228 6.64 28.98 8.81
C LYS A 228 6.72 29.70 7.46
N ALA A 229 7.24 29.02 6.45
CA ALA A 229 7.29 29.52 5.07
C ALA A 229 6.01 29.21 4.27
N GLY A 230 5.04 28.54 4.89
CA GLY A 230 3.79 28.13 4.23
C GLY A 230 3.94 26.91 3.31
N ILE A 231 4.95 26.09 3.56
CA ILE A 231 5.24 24.85 2.83
C ILE A 231 4.91 23.63 3.69
#